data_7893ba3bac223bc169a2fc0f89e04209
#
_entry.id   7893ba3bac223bc169a2fc0f89e04209
#
_cell.length_a   1.000
_cell.length_b   1.000
_cell.length_c   1.000
_cell.angle_alpha   90.00
_cell.angle_beta   90.00
_cell.angle_gamma   90.00
#
_symmetry.space_group_name_H-M   'P 1'
#
loop_
_entity.id
_entity.type
_entity.pdbx_description
1 polymer ?
#
loop_
_entity_poly.entity_id
_entity_poly.type
_entity_poly.pdbx_seq_one_letter_code
_entity_poly.pdbx_strand_id
1 'polypeptide(L)'
;RFIARSVGKIKHAIVATPALIAKYGIPETPDDLHHLPTTVLLDKNKNQVWPWFFSNHPSITPSKPAFTTDSSESEFAAVLAGLGFGQIAVFMAAPYIKSGELIPVLESFEDQGELDLFLYRPQSGPVPHRTRLVYDTFVKYFSDPNFFQIDYLRQNAPAS
;
A
#
# COMPACT_ATOMS: atom_id res chain seq x y z
N ARG A 1 5.05 24.32 -15.56
CA ARG A 1 5.68 24.19 -14.23
C ARG A 1 4.57 23.88 -13.22
N PHE A 2 4.82 22.97 -12.28
CA PHE A 2 3.86 22.58 -11.24
C PHE A 2 4.44 22.93 -9.87
N ILE A 3 3.58 23.26 -8.93
CA ILE A 3 3.91 23.36 -7.52
C ILE A 3 3.41 22.07 -6.87
N ALA A 4 4.32 21.33 -6.23
CA ALA A 4 4.04 20.12 -5.47
C ALA A 4 4.08 20.44 -3.97
N ARG A 5 3.14 19.91 -3.21
CA ARG A 5 3.14 19.95 -1.76
C ARG A 5 2.92 18.54 -1.23
N SER A 6 3.83 18.05 -0.39
CA SER A 6 3.60 16.80 0.34
C SER A 6 2.47 17.02 1.33
N VAL A 7 1.48 16.13 1.31
CA VAL A 7 0.28 16.21 2.13
C VAL A 7 0.08 14.98 3.01
N GLY A 8 0.91 13.95 2.83
CA GLY A 8 0.83 12.75 3.63
C GLY A 8 1.77 11.68 3.14
N LYS A 9 1.69 10.52 3.78
CA LYS A 9 2.49 9.34 3.47
C LYS A 9 1.58 8.12 3.35
N ILE A 10 1.85 7.27 2.38
CA ILE A 10 1.11 6.03 2.17
C ILE A 10 1.98 4.89 2.64
N LYS A 11 1.48 4.14 3.62
CA LYS A 11 2.08 2.89 4.09
C LYS A 11 1.49 1.71 3.35
N HIS A 12 2.28 0.67 3.19
CA HIS A 12 1.87 -0.60 2.63
C HIS A 12 2.01 -1.71 3.68
N ALA A 13 1.10 -2.66 3.63
CA ALA A 13 1.17 -3.90 4.40
C ALA A 13 1.10 -5.09 3.45
N ILE A 14 1.76 -6.18 3.82
CA ILE A 14 1.59 -7.44 3.12
C ILE A 14 0.42 -8.16 3.75
N VAL A 15 -0.57 -8.48 2.94
CA VAL A 15 -1.83 -9.06 3.40
C VAL A 15 -2.21 -10.28 2.57
N ALA A 16 -2.96 -11.18 3.19
CA ALA A 16 -3.56 -12.33 2.52
C ALA A 16 -4.88 -12.71 3.21
N THR A 17 -5.72 -13.47 2.51
CA THR A 17 -6.93 -14.04 3.12
C THR A 17 -6.60 -15.17 4.09
N PRO A 18 -7.43 -15.40 5.13
CA PRO A 18 -7.26 -16.54 6.04
C PRO A 18 -7.19 -17.89 5.32
N ALA A 19 -7.98 -18.06 4.26
CA ALA A 19 -7.98 -19.29 3.47
C ALA A 19 -6.65 -19.53 2.75
N LEU A 20 -6.03 -18.47 2.21
CA LEU A 20 -4.73 -18.55 1.58
C LEU A 20 -3.64 -18.92 2.59
N ILE A 21 -3.67 -18.29 3.76
CA ILE A 21 -2.75 -18.60 4.87
C ILE A 21 -2.92 -20.04 5.37
N ALA A 22 -4.15 -20.50 5.51
CA ALA A 22 -4.41 -21.90 5.91
C ALA A 22 -3.83 -22.90 4.90
N LYS A 23 -3.80 -22.55 3.62
CA LYS A 23 -3.29 -23.41 2.54
C LYS A 23 -1.77 -23.40 2.42
N TYR A 24 -1.14 -22.24 2.57
CA TYR A 24 0.27 -22.04 2.24
C TYR A 24 1.16 -21.73 3.46
N GLY A 25 0.55 -21.44 4.61
CA GLY A 25 1.27 -21.01 5.81
C GLY A 25 1.50 -19.49 5.86
N ILE A 26 2.06 -19.03 6.97
CA ILE A 26 2.46 -17.65 7.19
C ILE A 26 3.93 -17.50 6.81
N PRO A 27 4.31 -16.57 5.92
CA PRO A 27 5.73 -16.32 5.65
C PRO A 27 6.41 -15.76 6.91
N GLU A 28 7.60 -16.26 7.23
CA GLU A 28 8.41 -15.80 8.36
C GLU A 28 9.39 -14.70 7.94
N THR A 29 9.82 -14.73 6.67
CA THR A 29 10.75 -13.78 6.07
C THR A 29 10.27 -13.31 4.70
N PRO A 30 10.71 -12.14 4.23
CA PRO A 30 10.39 -11.70 2.87
C PRO A 30 10.80 -12.69 1.78
N ASP A 31 11.88 -13.44 1.96
CA ASP A 31 12.35 -14.42 0.97
C ASP A 31 11.36 -15.58 0.75
N ASP A 32 10.55 -15.92 1.74
CA ASP A 32 9.52 -16.97 1.63
C ASP A 32 8.49 -16.63 0.53
N LEU A 33 8.30 -15.34 0.25
CA LEU A 33 7.37 -14.86 -0.78
C LEU A 33 7.77 -15.29 -2.20
N HIS A 34 9.02 -15.68 -2.44
CA HIS A 34 9.45 -16.22 -3.73
C HIS A 34 8.81 -17.59 -4.05
N HIS A 35 8.35 -18.31 -3.02
CA HIS A 35 7.75 -19.62 -3.13
C HIS A 35 6.24 -19.64 -2.92
N LEU A 36 5.66 -18.47 -2.60
CA LEU A 36 4.23 -18.30 -2.33
C LEU A 36 3.52 -17.64 -3.51
N PRO A 37 2.23 -17.90 -3.70
CA PRO A 37 1.46 -17.15 -4.69
C PRO A 37 1.37 -15.68 -4.29
N THR A 38 1.74 -14.78 -5.18
CA THR A 38 1.73 -13.33 -4.96
C THR A 38 0.94 -12.62 -6.03
N THR A 39 0.41 -11.46 -5.70
CA THR A 39 -0.10 -10.49 -6.68
C THR A 39 0.95 -9.40 -6.86
N VAL A 40 1.11 -8.86 -8.06
CA VAL A 40 2.10 -7.83 -8.32
C VAL A 40 1.55 -6.72 -9.19
N LEU A 41 2.03 -5.51 -8.92
CA LEU A 41 1.71 -4.32 -9.68
C LEU A 41 2.81 -4.05 -10.72
N LEU A 42 2.39 -3.71 -11.95
CA LEU A 42 3.29 -3.31 -13.02
C LEU A 42 3.44 -1.79 -13.07
N ASP A 43 4.67 -1.34 -13.17
CA ASP A 43 4.95 0.03 -13.63
C ASP A 43 4.74 0.10 -15.15
N LYS A 44 3.67 0.77 -15.56
CA LYS A 44 3.32 0.97 -16.99
C LYS A 44 4.44 1.64 -17.79
N ASN A 45 5.20 2.53 -17.16
CA ASN A 45 6.22 3.30 -17.85
C ASN A 45 7.48 2.49 -18.11
N LYS A 46 7.80 1.57 -17.20
CA LYS A 46 9.02 0.75 -17.27
C LYS A 46 8.77 -0.67 -17.73
N ASN A 47 7.49 -1.07 -17.83
CA ASN A 47 7.08 -2.46 -18.08
C ASN A 47 7.77 -3.45 -17.14
N GLN A 48 7.88 -3.09 -15.88
CA GLN A 48 8.54 -3.86 -14.83
C GLN A 48 7.60 -4.01 -13.64
N VAL A 49 7.74 -5.13 -12.93
CA VAL A 49 7.04 -5.32 -11.65
C VAL A 49 7.60 -4.34 -10.64
N TRP A 50 6.71 -3.68 -9.89
CA TRP A 50 7.10 -2.90 -8.74
C TRP A 50 7.74 -3.83 -7.70
N PRO A 51 8.97 -3.54 -7.24
CA PRO A 51 9.57 -4.30 -6.16
C PRO A 51 8.81 -4.04 -4.86
N TRP A 52 8.76 -5.05 -4.01
CA TRP A 52 8.25 -4.93 -2.66
C TRP A 52 9.37 -4.49 -1.73
N PHE A 53 9.11 -3.45 -0.96
CA PHE A 53 10.08 -2.85 -0.06
C PHE A 53 9.85 -3.33 1.38
N PHE A 54 10.94 -3.52 2.10
CA PHE A 54 10.95 -4.02 3.47
C PHE A 54 11.90 -3.20 4.34
N SER A 55 11.57 -3.06 5.62
CA SER A 55 12.48 -2.57 6.63
C SER A 55 13.53 -3.63 6.95
N ASN A 56 14.79 -3.24 6.98
CA ASN A 56 15.91 -4.12 7.33
C ASN A 56 16.07 -5.38 6.44
N HIS A 57 15.52 -5.37 5.25
CA HIS A 57 15.67 -6.44 4.27
C HIS A 57 15.75 -5.84 2.86
N PRO A 58 16.53 -6.44 1.93
CA PRO A 58 16.52 -6.01 0.54
C PRO A 58 15.12 -6.07 -0.07
N SER A 59 14.83 -5.18 -1.00
CA SER A 59 13.59 -5.27 -1.77
C SER A 59 13.55 -6.57 -2.57
N ILE A 60 12.37 -7.16 -2.69
CA ILE A 60 12.18 -8.35 -3.49
C ILE A 60 11.25 -8.07 -4.67
N THR A 61 11.47 -8.77 -5.77
CA THR A 61 10.52 -8.82 -6.89
C THR A 61 10.03 -10.25 -7.00
N PRO A 62 8.75 -10.53 -6.69
CA PRO A 62 8.22 -11.88 -6.83
C PRO A 62 8.43 -12.44 -8.23
N SER A 63 9.05 -13.61 -8.33
CA SER A 63 9.50 -14.17 -9.61
C SER A 63 8.39 -14.89 -10.38
N LYS A 64 7.37 -15.38 -9.69
CA LYS A 64 6.27 -16.16 -10.28
C LYS A 64 4.93 -15.71 -9.69
N PRO A 65 4.47 -14.49 -10.01
CA PRO A 65 3.22 -13.99 -9.46
C PRO A 65 2.03 -14.83 -9.98
N ALA A 66 1.06 -15.08 -9.10
CA ALA A 66 -0.22 -15.69 -9.46
C ALA A 66 -1.14 -14.71 -10.21
N PHE A 67 -0.94 -13.41 -9.98
CA PHE A 67 -1.69 -12.35 -10.65
C PHE A 67 -0.81 -11.13 -10.88
N THR A 68 -0.92 -10.53 -12.05
CA THR A 68 -0.17 -9.35 -12.45
C THR A 68 -1.11 -8.33 -13.08
N THR A 69 -1.04 -7.09 -12.63
CA THR A 69 -1.89 -6.00 -13.13
C THR A 69 -1.16 -4.67 -13.02
N ASP A 70 -1.64 -3.67 -13.72
CA ASP A 70 -1.20 -2.28 -13.62
C ASP A 70 -2.20 -1.36 -12.87
N SER A 71 -3.22 -1.97 -12.26
CA SER A 71 -4.27 -1.30 -11.49
C SER A 71 -4.23 -1.76 -10.02
N SER A 72 -4.03 -0.83 -9.11
CA SER A 72 -4.03 -1.10 -7.67
C SER A 72 -5.36 -1.66 -7.18
N GLU A 73 -6.48 -1.21 -7.77
CA GLU A 73 -7.81 -1.71 -7.42
C GLU A 73 -7.98 -3.18 -7.86
N SER A 74 -7.46 -3.52 -9.05
CA SER A 74 -7.51 -4.90 -9.56
C SER A 74 -6.59 -5.82 -8.75
N GLU A 75 -5.42 -5.35 -8.34
CA GLU A 75 -4.54 -6.08 -7.45
C GLU A 75 -5.21 -6.35 -6.11
N PHE A 76 -5.81 -5.32 -5.52
CA PHE A 76 -6.54 -5.45 -4.26
C PHE A 76 -7.70 -6.44 -4.35
N ALA A 77 -8.49 -6.37 -5.44
CA ALA A 77 -9.56 -7.33 -5.69
C ALA A 77 -9.04 -8.77 -5.82
N ALA A 78 -7.87 -8.98 -6.45
CA ALA A 78 -7.24 -10.28 -6.56
C ALA A 78 -6.79 -10.83 -5.19
N VAL A 79 -6.26 -9.97 -4.32
CA VAL A 79 -5.90 -10.34 -2.95
C VAL A 79 -7.14 -10.74 -2.15
N LEU A 80 -8.22 -9.96 -2.21
CA LEU A 80 -9.49 -10.28 -1.55
C LEU A 80 -10.11 -11.59 -2.07
N ALA A 81 -9.91 -11.89 -3.35
CA ALA A 81 -10.32 -13.16 -3.95
C ALA A 81 -9.41 -14.35 -3.55
N GLY A 82 -8.35 -14.11 -2.78
CA GLY A 82 -7.43 -15.16 -2.31
C GLY A 82 -6.48 -15.69 -3.37
N LEU A 83 -6.19 -14.91 -4.42
CA LEU A 83 -5.26 -15.34 -5.49
C LEU A 83 -3.80 -15.33 -5.05
N GLY A 84 -3.43 -14.50 -4.08
CA GLY A 84 -2.06 -14.41 -3.60
C GLY A 84 -1.89 -13.44 -2.44
N PHE A 85 -0.69 -13.44 -1.86
CA PHE A 85 -0.22 -12.40 -0.97
C PHE A 85 0.00 -11.12 -1.78
N GLY A 86 -0.37 -9.96 -1.25
CA GLY A 86 -0.20 -8.67 -1.92
C GLY A 86 0.37 -7.61 -1.00
N GLN A 87 1.20 -6.72 -1.54
CA GLN A 87 1.64 -5.51 -0.83
C GLN A 87 0.66 -4.37 -1.13
N ILE A 88 -0.28 -4.17 -0.23
CA ILE A 88 -1.44 -3.29 -0.42
C ILE A 88 -1.32 -2.05 0.46
N ALA A 89 -1.76 -0.91 -0.07
CA ALA A 89 -1.84 0.33 0.71
C ALA A 89 -2.73 0.13 1.94
N VAL A 90 -2.24 0.52 3.13
CA VAL A 90 -2.93 0.29 4.40
C VAL A 90 -4.33 0.90 4.42
N PHE A 91 -4.51 2.08 3.82
CA PHE A 91 -5.83 2.72 3.79
C PHE A 91 -6.89 1.91 3.01
N MET A 92 -6.47 1.08 2.05
CA MET A 92 -7.36 0.16 1.33
C MET A 92 -7.61 -1.12 2.14
N ALA A 93 -6.55 -1.67 2.76
CA ALA A 93 -6.60 -2.94 3.45
C ALA A 93 -7.22 -2.84 4.87
N ALA A 94 -7.11 -1.69 5.54
CA ALA A 94 -7.49 -1.52 6.95
C ALA A 94 -8.91 -1.97 7.31
N PRO A 95 -9.98 -1.66 6.55
CA PRO A 95 -11.31 -2.15 6.87
C PRO A 95 -11.40 -3.69 6.87
N TYR A 96 -10.71 -4.34 5.95
CA TYR A 96 -10.70 -5.80 5.76
C TYR A 96 -9.81 -6.51 6.78
N ILE A 97 -8.73 -5.85 7.20
CA ILE A 97 -7.92 -6.35 8.32
C ILE A 97 -8.74 -6.29 9.61
N LYS A 98 -9.46 -5.19 9.82
CA LYS A 98 -10.32 -5.02 11.00
C LYS A 98 -11.48 -6.03 11.03
N SER A 99 -12.05 -6.39 9.89
CA SER A 99 -13.10 -7.42 9.80
C SER A 99 -12.56 -8.85 9.87
N GLY A 100 -11.25 -9.04 9.72
CA GLY A 100 -10.61 -10.36 9.66
C GLY A 100 -10.66 -11.04 8.29
N GLU A 101 -11.12 -10.34 7.26
CA GLU A 101 -11.10 -10.82 5.88
C GLU A 101 -9.69 -10.85 5.30
N LEU A 102 -8.82 -9.97 5.77
CA LEU A 102 -7.40 -9.96 5.47
C LEU A 102 -6.58 -10.06 6.75
N ILE A 103 -5.48 -10.79 6.68
CA ILE A 103 -4.51 -10.92 7.77
C ILE A 103 -3.20 -10.30 7.31
N PRO A 104 -2.67 -9.30 8.05
CA PRO A 104 -1.34 -8.77 7.78
C PRO A 104 -0.28 -9.82 8.18
N VAL A 105 0.77 -9.90 7.38
CA VAL A 105 1.92 -10.78 7.59
C VAL A 105 3.22 -10.00 7.42
N LEU A 106 4.32 -10.52 7.97
CA LEU A 106 5.64 -9.89 7.92
C LEU A 106 5.66 -8.48 8.54
N GLU A 107 4.86 -8.23 9.57
CA GLU A 107 4.74 -6.92 10.22
C GLU A 107 6.08 -6.40 10.77
N SER A 108 6.97 -7.30 11.21
CA SER A 108 8.33 -6.94 11.67
C SER A 108 9.24 -6.42 10.55
N PHE A 109 8.87 -6.66 9.29
CA PHE A 109 9.57 -6.22 8.09
C PHE A 109 8.83 -5.11 7.35
N GLU A 110 7.76 -4.57 7.91
CA GLU A 110 6.99 -3.50 7.27
C GLU A 110 7.89 -2.37 6.81
N ASP A 111 7.65 -1.95 5.56
CA ASP A 111 8.38 -0.84 4.99
C ASP A 111 8.07 0.44 5.77
N GLN A 112 9.11 1.02 6.36
CA GLN A 112 9.07 2.40 6.87
C GLN A 112 9.19 3.42 5.72
N GLY A 113 9.49 2.93 4.51
CA GLY A 113 9.59 3.67 3.25
C GLY A 113 8.20 4.12 2.80
N GLU A 114 7.71 5.11 3.45
CA GLU A 114 6.42 5.72 3.17
C GLU A 114 6.47 6.42 1.81
N LEU A 115 5.61 6.01 0.90
CA LEU A 115 5.41 6.77 -0.33
C LEU A 115 4.79 8.13 0.01
N ASP A 116 5.48 9.19 -0.38
CA ASP A 116 4.96 10.54 -0.22
C ASP A 116 3.76 10.79 -1.14
N LEU A 117 2.67 11.25 -0.56
CA LEU A 117 1.52 11.74 -1.31
C LEU A 117 1.69 13.23 -1.57
N PHE A 118 1.69 13.61 -2.85
CA PHE A 118 1.82 15.00 -3.26
C PHE A 118 0.54 15.52 -3.89
N LEU A 119 0.17 16.73 -3.50
CA LEU A 119 -0.85 17.51 -4.20
C LEU A 119 -0.16 18.47 -5.18
N TYR A 120 -0.50 18.36 -6.47
CA TYR A 120 0.06 19.19 -7.53
C TYR A 120 -0.95 20.25 -7.98
N ARG A 121 -0.47 21.44 -8.23
CA ARG A 121 -1.22 22.47 -8.96
C ARG A 121 -0.37 23.14 -10.02
N PRO A 122 -0.97 23.60 -11.14
CA PRO A 122 -0.24 24.39 -12.12
C PRO A 122 0.29 25.70 -11.50
N GLN A 123 1.49 26.10 -11.91
CA GLN A 123 2.12 27.37 -11.53
C GLN A 123 1.89 28.42 -12.63
N SER A 124 0.67 28.63 -13.05
CA SER A 124 0.39 29.62 -14.09
C SER A 124 -0.46 30.77 -13.53
N GLY A 125 0.14 31.94 -13.40
CA GLY A 125 -0.53 33.18 -13.04
C GLY A 125 -1.14 33.26 -11.64
N PRO A 126 -1.92 34.29 -11.35
CA PRO A 126 -2.64 34.41 -10.08
C PRO A 126 -3.67 33.29 -9.97
N VAL A 127 -3.58 32.54 -8.86
CA VAL A 127 -4.48 31.41 -8.58
C VAL A 127 -5.88 31.96 -8.28
N PRO A 128 -6.92 31.59 -9.04
CA PRO A 128 -8.28 31.99 -8.72
C PRO A 128 -8.67 31.56 -7.30
N HIS A 129 -9.44 32.39 -6.60
CA HIS A 129 -9.85 32.15 -5.23
C HIS A 129 -10.49 30.77 -5.05
N ARG A 130 -11.31 30.32 -5.98
CA ARG A 130 -11.94 28.99 -5.97
C ARG A 130 -10.90 27.85 -5.99
N THR A 131 -9.90 27.96 -6.86
CA THR A 131 -8.82 26.94 -6.95
C THR A 131 -8.00 26.91 -5.67
N ARG A 132 -7.75 28.05 -5.07
CA ARG A 132 -7.05 28.14 -3.78
C ARG A 132 -7.84 27.48 -2.66
N LEU A 133 -9.13 27.77 -2.58
CA LEU A 133 -10.01 27.18 -1.57
C LEU A 133 -10.06 25.65 -1.66
N VAL A 134 -10.22 25.11 -2.87
CA VAL A 134 -10.21 23.66 -3.12
C VAL A 134 -8.86 23.04 -2.76
N TYR A 135 -7.77 23.69 -3.18
CA TYR A 135 -6.43 23.22 -2.87
C TYR A 135 -6.16 23.18 -1.36
N ASP A 136 -6.48 24.25 -0.64
CA ASP A 136 -6.28 24.34 0.81
C ASP A 136 -7.18 23.33 1.56
N THR A 137 -8.38 23.07 1.07
CA THR A 137 -9.27 22.04 1.59
C THR A 137 -8.66 20.66 1.43
N PHE A 138 -8.14 20.32 0.26
CA PHE A 138 -7.46 19.04 0.04
C PHE A 138 -6.19 18.90 0.89
N VAL A 139 -5.40 19.95 0.99
CA VAL A 139 -4.22 19.96 1.86
C VAL A 139 -4.62 19.63 3.30
N LYS A 140 -5.66 20.29 3.82
CA LYS A 140 -6.16 20.04 5.18
C LYS A 140 -6.65 18.59 5.34
N TYR A 141 -7.42 18.09 4.37
CA TYR A 141 -8.00 16.74 4.41
C TYR A 141 -6.93 15.65 4.40
N PHE A 142 -6.01 15.71 3.44
CA PHE A 142 -4.97 14.71 3.29
C PHE A 142 -3.85 14.80 4.32
N SER A 143 -3.69 15.94 4.98
CA SER A 143 -2.73 16.09 6.08
C SER A 143 -3.26 15.57 7.42
N ASP A 144 -4.53 15.16 7.49
CA ASP A 144 -5.08 14.49 8.67
C ASP A 144 -4.56 13.05 8.74
N PRO A 145 -3.81 12.68 9.81
CA PRO A 145 -3.30 11.32 9.95
C PRO A 145 -4.40 10.25 9.96
N ASN A 146 -5.60 10.61 10.39
CA ASN A 146 -6.74 9.70 10.48
C ASN A 146 -7.38 9.45 9.10
N PHE A 147 -7.15 10.31 8.13
CA PHE A 147 -7.74 10.19 6.80
C PHE A 147 -7.38 8.86 6.12
N PHE A 148 -6.15 8.38 6.28
CA PHE A 148 -5.66 7.14 5.71
C PHE A 148 -5.75 5.94 6.67
N GLN A 149 -6.33 6.09 7.87
CA GLN A 149 -6.40 5.06 8.92
C GLN A 149 -5.04 4.40 9.21
N ILE A 150 -3.98 5.18 9.13
CA ILE A 150 -2.58 4.73 9.22
C ILE A 150 -2.27 4.10 10.60
N ASP A 151 -3.00 4.47 11.64
CA ASP A 151 -2.77 3.98 13.01
C ASP A 151 -3.37 2.59 13.29
N TYR A 152 -3.99 1.96 12.31
CA TYR A 152 -4.57 0.63 12.50
C TYR A 152 -3.55 -0.38 13.03
N LEU A 153 -2.37 -0.43 12.44
CA LEU A 153 -1.31 -1.38 12.80
C LEU A 153 -0.70 -1.10 14.19
N ARG A 154 -0.75 0.16 14.65
CA ARG A 154 -0.29 0.52 16.00
C ARG A 154 -1.27 0.12 17.09
N GLN A 155 -2.57 0.08 16.79
CA GLN A 155 -3.62 -0.22 17.78
C GLN A 155 -3.81 -1.72 18.04
N ASN A 156 -3.33 -2.58 17.14
CA ASN A 156 -3.51 -4.03 17.20
C ASN A 156 -2.20 -4.82 17.28
N ALA A 157 -1.07 -4.16 17.53
CA ALA A 157 0.16 -4.86 17.85
C ALA A 157 -0.06 -5.68 19.13
N PRO A 158 0.23 -7.01 19.14
CA PRO A 158 0.17 -7.80 20.35
C PRO A 158 1.08 -7.16 21.39
N ALA A 159 0.57 -6.96 22.60
CA ALA A 159 1.38 -6.49 23.73
C ALA A 159 2.55 -7.45 23.92
N SER A 160 3.76 -6.92 23.74
CA SER A 160 5.03 -7.64 24.00
C SER A 160 5.18 -8.01 25.47
#